data_42449de9e2e93a72a88e8b33e4373778
#
_entry.id   42449de9e2e93a72a88e8b33e4373778
#
_cell.length_a   1.000
_cell.length_b   1.000
_cell.length_c   1.000
_cell.angle_alpha   90.00
_cell.angle_beta   90.00
_cell.angle_gamma   90.00
#
_symmetry.space_group_name_H-M   'P 1'
#
loop_
_entity.id
_entity.type
_entity.pdbx_description
1 polymer ?
#
loop_
_entity_poly.entity_id
_entity_poly.type
_entity_poly.pdbx_seq_one_letter_code
_entity_poly.pdbx_strand_id
1 'polypeptide(L)'
;MQSFQKVEKERACPGCARIQANNQICPDCLKWSEIVPGDFVSHHAFYHYNTALKDWLHQYKIQGDTRLASLWKKDLYTYYQRHPSTLIVPIPISESSLQIRGFNQCIEMLNCANVPYVEVLGNIHHGQKQSKKNRYERLESAQPFQVIEKNLNLNQPILLFDDLYTTGRTLMHAKEVLYEAGVKSVHSLSIGR
;
A
#
# COMPACT_ATOMS: atom_id res chain seq x y z
N MET A 1 16.79 -11.80 19.07
CA MET A 1 16.41 -11.08 17.83
C MET A 1 14.91 -11.23 17.62
N GLN A 2 14.17 -10.14 17.46
CA GLN A 2 12.78 -10.23 17.07
C GLN A 2 12.71 -10.62 15.58
N SER A 3 11.83 -11.57 15.25
CA SER A 3 11.62 -12.04 13.89
C SER A 3 10.41 -11.36 13.25
N PHE A 4 10.34 -11.34 11.91
CA PHE A 4 9.14 -10.95 11.19
C PHE A 4 7.99 -11.91 11.51
N GLN A 5 6.83 -11.38 11.89
CA GLN A 5 5.66 -12.18 12.27
C GLN A 5 4.61 -12.09 11.18
N LYS A 6 4.26 -13.22 10.56
CA LYS A 6 3.20 -13.28 9.55
C LYS A 6 1.84 -12.94 10.14
N VAL A 7 0.99 -12.33 9.33
CA VAL A 7 -0.40 -12.08 9.71
C VAL A 7 -1.15 -13.41 9.81
N GLU A 8 -1.74 -13.65 10.99
CA GLU A 8 -2.64 -14.77 11.25
C GLU A 8 -4.08 -14.31 10.98
N LYS A 9 -4.75 -14.93 10.00
CA LYS A 9 -6.08 -14.50 9.55
C LYS A 9 -7.14 -14.56 10.65
N GLU A 10 -7.03 -15.51 11.55
CA GLU A 10 -7.95 -15.73 12.67
C GLU A 10 -7.90 -14.62 13.73
N ARG A 11 -6.78 -13.91 13.76
CA ARG A 11 -6.48 -12.82 14.70
C ARG A 11 -6.23 -11.49 13.99
N ALA A 12 -6.85 -11.34 12.85
CA ALA A 12 -6.70 -10.14 12.04
C ALA A 12 -8.05 -9.63 11.52
N CYS A 13 -8.16 -8.32 11.37
CA CYS A 13 -9.29 -7.71 10.68
C CYS A 13 -9.35 -8.21 9.22
N PRO A 14 -10.47 -8.77 8.76
CA PRO A 14 -10.58 -9.26 7.38
C PRO A 14 -10.51 -8.14 6.33
N GLY A 15 -10.73 -6.87 6.72
CA GLY A 15 -10.60 -5.74 5.82
C GLY A 15 -9.16 -5.25 5.64
N CYS A 16 -8.42 -5.00 6.74
CA CYS A 16 -7.10 -4.34 6.67
C CYS A 16 -5.95 -5.14 7.29
N ALA A 17 -6.17 -6.38 7.67
CA ALA A 17 -5.19 -7.26 8.31
C ALA A 17 -4.64 -6.75 9.67
N ARG A 18 -5.31 -5.77 10.33
CA ARG A 18 -4.91 -5.30 11.66
C ARG A 18 -5.03 -6.42 12.67
N ILE A 19 -3.99 -6.65 13.47
CA ILE A 19 -4.03 -7.62 14.58
C ILE A 19 -5.06 -7.21 15.63
N GLN A 20 -5.89 -8.16 16.04
CA GLN A 20 -6.93 -8.01 17.05
C GLN A 20 -7.32 -9.36 17.63
N ALA A 21 -8.20 -9.37 18.67
CA ALA A 21 -8.56 -10.61 19.35
C ALA A 21 -9.43 -11.57 18.53
N ASN A 22 -10.10 -11.08 17.49
CA ASN A 22 -11.05 -11.84 16.67
C ASN A 22 -10.96 -11.44 15.19
N ASN A 23 -11.66 -12.18 14.34
CA ASN A 23 -11.75 -11.93 12.90
C ASN A 23 -13.00 -11.09 12.56
N GLN A 24 -13.16 -9.92 13.19
CA GLN A 24 -14.22 -8.97 12.88
C GLN A 24 -13.66 -7.73 12.16
N ILE A 25 -14.53 -7.00 11.46
CA ILE A 25 -14.15 -5.72 10.83
C ILE A 25 -13.81 -4.71 11.92
N CYS A 26 -12.64 -4.11 11.84
CA CYS A 26 -12.22 -3.11 12.82
C CYS A 26 -12.91 -1.74 12.60
N PRO A 27 -12.99 -0.88 13.63
CA PRO A 27 -13.63 0.43 13.51
C PRO A 27 -13.05 1.34 12.42
N ASP A 28 -11.75 1.23 12.14
CA ASP A 28 -11.12 2.01 11.07
C ASP A 28 -11.63 1.56 9.68
N CYS A 29 -11.84 0.26 9.48
CA CYS A 29 -12.41 -0.26 8.23
C CYS A 29 -13.89 0.10 8.06
N LEU A 30 -14.67 0.10 9.14
CA LEU A 30 -16.05 0.57 9.10
C LEU A 30 -16.15 2.03 8.66
N LYS A 31 -15.31 2.91 9.22
CA LYS A 31 -15.24 4.31 8.79
C LYS A 31 -14.88 4.47 7.31
N TRP A 32 -13.92 3.69 6.82
CA TRP A 32 -13.55 3.76 5.40
C TRP A 32 -14.67 3.29 4.48
N SER A 33 -15.47 2.29 4.86
CA SER A 33 -16.62 1.83 4.07
C SER A 33 -17.74 2.87 3.94
N GLU A 34 -17.80 3.85 4.85
CA GLU A 34 -18.73 4.98 4.77
C GLU A 34 -18.24 6.09 3.83
N ILE A 35 -16.92 6.21 3.65
CA ILE A 35 -16.27 7.31 2.90
C ILE A 35 -16.02 6.94 1.44
N VAL A 36 -15.57 5.71 1.18
CA VAL A 36 -15.24 5.23 -0.17
C VAL A 36 -16.37 4.32 -0.66
N PRO A 37 -17.20 4.76 -1.62
CA PRO A 37 -18.29 3.95 -2.14
C PRO A 37 -17.78 2.69 -2.82
N GLY A 38 -18.48 1.59 -2.60
CA GLY A 38 -18.45 0.41 -3.48
C GLY A 38 -17.67 -0.78 -3.00
N ASP A 39 -16.75 -0.68 -2.04
CA ASP A 39 -16.08 -1.89 -1.56
C ASP A 39 -15.57 -1.79 -0.13
N PHE A 40 -15.66 -2.89 0.57
CA PHE A 40 -14.96 -3.14 1.81
C PHE A 40 -13.46 -2.88 1.62
N VAL A 41 -12.80 -2.40 2.67
CA VAL A 41 -11.33 -2.36 2.68
C VAL A 41 -10.83 -3.77 2.41
N SER A 42 -10.44 -4.04 1.17
CA SER A 42 -9.84 -5.31 0.75
C SER A 42 -8.34 -5.12 0.69
N HIS A 43 -7.69 -5.45 1.81
CA HIS A 43 -6.25 -5.31 1.96
C HIS A 43 -5.62 -6.58 2.50
N HIS A 44 -4.53 -7.01 1.88
CA HIS A 44 -3.68 -8.08 2.37
C HIS A 44 -2.36 -7.49 2.89
N ALA A 45 -1.91 -7.95 4.06
CA ALA A 45 -0.57 -7.68 4.57
C ALA A 45 0.14 -9.00 4.85
N PHE A 46 1.43 -9.07 4.54
CA PHE A 46 2.20 -10.29 4.83
C PHE A 46 2.57 -10.41 6.31
N TYR A 47 2.92 -9.28 6.94
CA TYR A 47 3.51 -9.26 8.27
C TYR A 47 2.86 -8.23 9.19
N HIS A 48 2.87 -8.52 10.48
CA HIS A 48 2.52 -7.54 11.51
C HIS A 48 3.65 -6.52 11.70
N TYR A 49 3.25 -5.26 11.92
CA TYR A 49 4.22 -4.21 12.25
C TYR A 49 4.76 -4.44 13.65
N ASN A 50 6.02 -4.80 13.73
CA ASN A 50 6.78 -5.01 14.96
C ASN A 50 8.17 -4.34 14.87
N THR A 51 9.00 -4.50 15.90
CA THR A 51 10.33 -3.89 15.93
C THR A 51 11.19 -4.33 14.75
N ALA A 52 11.17 -5.62 14.38
CA ALA A 52 11.95 -6.10 13.23
C ALA A 52 11.55 -5.42 11.92
N LEU A 53 10.24 -5.26 11.67
CA LEU A 53 9.76 -4.58 10.48
C LEU A 53 10.03 -3.07 10.52
N LYS A 54 9.95 -2.45 11.70
CA LYS A 54 10.34 -1.04 11.90
C LYS A 54 11.81 -0.81 11.57
N ASP A 55 12.70 -1.67 12.05
CA ASP A 55 14.14 -1.56 11.83
C ASP A 55 14.48 -1.77 10.35
N TRP A 56 13.82 -2.76 9.69
CA TRP A 56 13.93 -2.96 8.24
C TRP A 56 13.50 -1.70 7.47
N LEU A 57 12.32 -1.14 7.78
CA LEU A 57 11.81 0.07 7.12
C LEU A 57 12.76 1.25 7.28
N HIS A 58 13.34 1.41 8.47
CA HIS A 58 14.30 2.48 8.73
C HIS A 58 15.55 2.33 7.85
N GLN A 59 16.16 1.14 7.82
CA GLN A 59 17.33 0.87 7.00
C GLN A 59 17.01 1.04 5.51
N TYR A 60 15.90 0.49 5.07
CA TYR A 60 15.48 0.52 3.67
C TYR A 60 15.14 1.94 3.19
N LYS A 61 14.23 2.64 3.90
CA LYS A 61 13.71 3.95 3.45
C LYS A 61 14.59 5.13 3.82
N ILE A 62 15.21 5.10 5.00
CA ILE A 62 15.91 6.27 5.56
C ILE A 62 17.41 6.17 5.32
N GLN A 63 17.99 5.00 5.50
CA GLN A 63 19.41 4.78 5.21
C GLN A 63 19.67 4.44 3.73
N GLY A 64 18.62 4.15 2.95
CA GLY A 64 18.71 3.90 1.52
C GLY A 64 19.32 2.55 1.13
N ASP A 65 19.31 1.55 2.02
CA ASP A 65 19.81 0.22 1.70
C ASP A 65 18.82 -0.56 0.81
N THR A 66 18.88 -0.31 -0.49
CA THR A 66 17.99 -0.94 -1.48
C THR A 66 18.16 -2.45 -1.57
N ARG A 67 19.28 -3.02 -1.14
CA ARG A 67 19.51 -4.49 -1.11
C ARG A 67 18.46 -5.20 -0.25
N LEU A 68 17.92 -4.50 0.75
CA LEU A 68 16.89 -5.01 1.65
C LEU A 68 15.53 -5.24 0.98
N ALA A 69 15.31 -4.73 -0.24
CA ALA A 69 14.14 -5.05 -1.05
C ALA A 69 14.04 -6.55 -1.35
N SER A 70 15.18 -7.21 -1.50
CA SER A 70 15.26 -8.64 -1.82
C SER A 70 14.68 -9.57 -0.76
N LEU A 71 14.52 -9.12 0.49
CA LEU A 71 13.93 -9.92 1.57
C LEU A 71 12.51 -10.39 1.25
N TRP A 72 11.75 -9.58 0.51
CA TRP A 72 10.34 -9.83 0.20
C TRP A 72 10.12 -10.51 -1.16
N LYS A 73 11.20 -10.80 -1.88
CA LYS A 73 11.15 -11.39 -3.23
C LYS A 73 10.24 -12.62 -3.30
N LYS A 74 10.41 -13.56 -2.37
CA LYS A 74 9.64 -14.80 -2.37
C LYS A 74 8.16 -14.57 -2.08
N ASP A 75 7.83 -13.73 -1.11
CA ASP A 75 6.44 -13.46 -0.73
C ASP A 75 5.71 -12.74 -1.86
N LEU A 76 6.31 -11.70 -2.44
CA LEU A 76 5.75 -10.94 -3.57
C LEU A 76 5.55 -11.80 -4.80
N TYR A 77 6.57 -12.55 -5.19
CA TYR A 77 6.48 -13.43 -6.36
C TYR A 77 5.43 -14.53 -6.18
N THR A 78 5.39 -15.16 -5.01
CA THR A 78 4.38 -16.19 -4.70
C THR A 78 2.97 -15.61 -4.71
N TYR A 79 2.79 -14.40 -4.19
CA TYR A 79 1.50 -13.71 -4.22
C TYR A 79 1.07 -13.41 -5.66
N TYR A 80 1.96 -12.85 -6.47
CA TYR A 80 1.71 -12.56 -7.88
C TYR A 80 1.29 -13.82 -8.67
N GLN A 81 2.02 -14.93 -8.50
CA GLN A 81 1.71 -16.19 -9.17
C GLN A 81 0.30 -16.73 -8.87
N ARG A 82 -0.27 -16.39 -7.73
CA ARG A 82 -1.63 -16.76 -7.34
C ARG A 82 -2.71 -15.82 -7.87
N HIS A 83 -2.31 -14.67 -8.43
CA HIS A 83 -3.20 -13.63 -8.93
C HIS A 83 -2.80 -13.17 -10.34
N PRO A 84 -2.70 -14.07 -11.33
CA PRO A 84 -2.07 -13.78 -12.62
C PRO A 84 -2.85 -12.78 -13.48
N SER A 85 -4.14 -12.60 -13.24
CA SER A 85 -5.00 -11.68 -13.99
C SER A 85 -5.04 -10.27 -13.39
N THR A 86 -4.32 -10.02 -12.30
CA THR A 86 -4.36 -8.74 -11.58
C THR A 86 -3.23 -7.82 -12.02
N LEU A 87 -3.56 -6.58 -12.33
CA LEU A 87 -2.58 -5.54 -12.63
C LEU A 87 -1.97 -5.00 -11.33
N ILE A 88 -0.65 -5.13 -11.18
CA ILE A 88 0.05 -4.58 -10.02
C ILE A 88 0.36 -3.10 -10.26
N VAL A 89 -0.05 -2.27 -9.31
CA VAL A 89 0.15 -0.81 -9.37
C VAL A 89 0.88 -0.35 -8.10
N PRO A 90 2.17 0.02 -8.18
CA PRO A 90 2.89 0.56 -7.04
C PRO A 90 2.34 1.93 -6.65
N ILE A 91 2.27 2.21 -5.35
CA ILE A 91 1.94 3.55 -4.86
C ILE A 91 3.08 4.53 -5.23
N PRO A 92 2.77 5.64 -5.90
CA PRO A 92 3.77 6.65 -6.23
C PRO A 92 4.15 7.47 -5.00
N ILE A 93 5.42 7.78 -4.87
CA ILE A 93 5.92 8.72 -3.87
C ILE A 93 5.92 10.15 -4.41
N SER A 94 5.92 11.13 -3.52
CA SER A 94 6.04 12.54 -3.93
C SER A 94 7.43 12.82 -4.53
N GLU A 95 7.50 13.81 -5.40
CA GLU A 95 8.77 14.24 -6.01
C GLU A 95 9.82 14.60 -4.94
N SER A 96 9.43 15.33 -3.89
CA SER A 96 10.31 15.64 -2.77
C SER A 96 10.83 14.39 -2.04
N SER A 97 9.99 13.36 -1.90
CA SER A 97 10.42 12.09 -1.31
C SER A 97 11.36 11.32 -2.24
N LEU A 98 11.14 11.40 -3.55
CA LEU A 98 12.02 10.78 -4.55
C LEU A 98 13.38 11.45 -4.55
N GLN A 99 13.45 12.79 -4.52
CA GLN A 99 14.71 13.55 -4.46
C GLN A 99 15.52 13.23 -3.20
N ILE A 100 14.86 13.06 -2.04
CA ILE A 100 15.55 12.73 -0.78
C ILE A 100 16.01 11.27 -0.74
N ARG A 101 15.17 10.35 -1.22
CA ARG A 101 15.38 8.89 -1.08
C ARG A 101 16.14 8.29 -2.26
N GLY A 102 15.99 8.89 -3.45
CA GLY A 102 16.58 8.41 -4.69
C GLY A 102 15.85 7.28 -5.40
N PHE A 103 14.81 6.67 -4.77
CA PHE A 103 14.04 5.56 -5.33
C PHE A 103 12.61 5.48 -4.78
N ASN A 104 11.72 4.83 -5.52
CA ASN A 104 10.41 4.41 -5.04
C ASN A 104 10.53 3.03 -4.39
N GLN A 105 10.23 2.93 -3.09
CA GLN A 105 10.35 1.70 -2.32
C GLN A 105 9.51 0.54 -2.86
N CYS A 106 8.32 0.83 -3.39
CA CYS A 106 7.43 -0.19 -3.93
C CYS A 106 7.96 -0.74 -5.25
N ILE A 107 8.41 0.13 -6.14
CA ILE A 107 8.99 -0.23 -7.43
C ILE A 107 10.24 -1.09 -7.22
N GLU A 108 11.14 -0.69 -6.33
CA GLU A 108 12.37 -1.42 -6.07
C GLU A 108 12.09 -2.86 -5.57
N MET A 109 11.11 -3.04 -4.67
CA MET A 109 10.72 -4.37 -4.21
C MET A 109 10.11 -5.23 -5.33
N LEU A 110 9.27 -4.65 -6.21
CA LEU A 110 8.68 -5.36 -7.34
C LEU A 110 9.75 -5.77 -8.36
N ASN A 111 10.72 -4.89 -8.66
CA ASN A 111 11.85 -5.19 -9.53
C ASN A 111 12.70 -6.34 -8.98
N CYS A 112 13.07 -6.28 -7.70
CA CYS A 112 13.79 -7.37 -7.04
C CYS A 112 13.02 -8.70 -7.08
N ALA A 113 11.69 -8.65 -7.02
CA ALA A 113 10.85 -9.84 -7.05
C ALA A 113 10.55 -10.36 -8.47
N ASN A 114 10.96 -9.66 -9.52
CA ASN A 114 10.58 -9.91 -10.92
C ASN A 114 9.04 -9.97 -11.09
N VAL A 115 8.33 -9.08 -10.40
CA VAL A 115 6.87 -8.93 -10.51
C VAL A 115 6.59 -7.77 -11.48
N PRO A 116 5.90 -8.02 -12.59
CA PRO A 116 5.53 -6.96 -13.52
C PRO A 116 4.52 -6.00 -12.88
N TYR A 117 4.65 -4.73 -13.20
CA TYR A 117 3.77 -3.66 -12.71
C TYR A 117 3.56 -2.58 -13.77
N VAL A 118 2.56 -1.74 -13.54
CA VAL A 118 2.33 -0.53 -14.35
C VAL A 118 2.17 0.67 -13.43
N GLU A 119 2.81 1.77 -13.76
CA GLU A 119 2.69 3.05 -13.06
C GLU A 119 1.43 3.79 -13.55
N VAL A 120 0.28 3.43 -12.98
CA VAL A 120 -1.04 3.99 -13.33
C VAL A 120 -1.29 5.33 -12.65
N LEU A 121 -0.69 5.52 -11.47
CA LEU A 121 -0.91 6.68 -10.62
C LEU A 121 0.31 7.61 -10.60
N GLY A 122 0.05 8.92 -10.66
CA GLY A 122 1.03 9.96 -10.38
C GLY A 122 0.73 10.63 -9.03
N ASN A 123 1.77 11.04 -8.32
CA ASN A 123 1.63 11.84 -7.10
C ASN A 123 1.79 13.33 -7.44
N ILE A 124 0.70 14.09 -7.31
CA ILE A 124 0.63 15.52 -7.63
C ILE A 124 0.84 16.43 -6.43
N HIS A 125 1.18 15.86 -5.28
CA HIS A 125 1.34 16.65 -4.05
C HIS A 125 2.69 17.36 -4.05
N HIS A 126 2.70 18.65 -4.35
CA HIS A 126 3.88 19.54 -4.33
C HIS A 126 4.15 20.19 -2.96
N GLY A 127 3.58 19.67 -1.87
CA GLY A 127 3.61 20.31 -0.56
C GLY A 127 4.74 19.86 0.35
N GLN A 128 5.26 20.78 1.14
CA GLN A 128 6.18 20.52 2.24
C GLN A 128 5.59 19.48 3.22
N LYS A 129 6.43 18.60 3.77
CA LYS A 129 6.09 17.68 4.87
C LYS A 129 5.42 18.47 6.00
N GLN A 130 4.10 18.45 6.09
CA GLN A 130 3.39 18.93 7.27
C GLN A 130 3.51 17.85 8.36
N SER A 131 4.66 17.80 9.02
CA SER A 131 4.99 16.83 10.07
C SER A 131 4.17 16.96 11.36
N LYS A 132 3.22 17.91 11.43
CA LYS A 132 2.45 18.25 12.63
C LYS A 132 0.94 18.14 12.49
N LYS A 133 0.41 17.42 11.48
CA LYS A 133 -1.06 17.27 11.35
C LYS A 133 -1.60 16.22 12.33
N ASN A 134 -2.66 16.60 13.06
CA ASN A 134 -3.52 15.78 13.88
C ASN A 134 -4.13 14.60 13.07
N ARG A 135 -4.53 13.51 13.76
CA ARG A 135 -5.18 12.34 13.13
C ARG A 135 -6.43 12.72 12.32
N TYR A 136 -7.20 13.73 12.75
CA TYR A 136 -8.40 14.23 12.06
C TYR A 136 -8.06 15.09 10.84
N GLU A 137 -7.07 15.97 10.93
CA GLU A 137 -6.60 16.79 9.82
C GLU A 137 -5.96 15.97 8.68
N ARG A 138 -5.59 14.72 8.97
CA ARG A 138 -5.11 13.76 7.97
C ARG A 138 -6.27 13.16 7.16
N LEU A 139 -7.50 13.15 7.62
CA LEU A 139 -8.68 12.71 6.87
C LEU A 139 -9.17 13.77 5.87
N GLU A 140 -8.86 15.06 6.09
CA GLU A 140 -9.26 16.20 5.26
C GLU A 140 -8.18 16.66 4.27
N SER A 141 -7.06 15.95 4.10
CA SER A 141 -6.03 16.38 3.16
C SER A 141 -6.45 16.16 1.72
N ALA A 142 -6.10 17.11 0.87
CA ALA A 142 -6.32 17.05 -0.56
C ALA A 142 -5.84 15.72 -1.16
N GLN A 143 -6.58 15.23 -2.16
CA GLN A 143 -6.25 14.04 -2.95
C GLN A 143 -4.83 14.17 -3.56
N PRO A 144 -3.87 13.29 -3.18
CA PRO A 144 -2.49 13.43 -3.64
C PRO A 144 -2.23 12.73 -4.97
N PHE A 145 -3.19 11.95 -5.49
CA PHE A 145 -2.99 11.10 -6.67
C PHE A 145 -3.87 11.53 -7.84
N GLN A 146 -3.38 11.22 -9.03
CA GLN A 146 -4.14 11.26 -10.27
C GLN A 146 -3.80 10.03 -11.13
N VAL A 147 -4.74 9.60 -11.98
CA VAL A 147 -4.47 8.58 -13.00
C VAL A 147 -3.67 9.23 -14.14
N ILE A 148 -2.53 8.63 -14.47
CA ILE A 148 -1.64 9.08 -15.56
C ILE A 148 -1.63 8.13 -16.76
N GLU A 149 -2.03 6.86 -16.57
CA GLU A 149 -2.12 5.87 -17.66
C GLU A 149 -3.39 6.08 -18.49
N LYS A 150 -3.23 6.39 -19.77
CA LYS A 150 -4.34 6.74 -20.68
C LYS A 150 -5.10 5.51 -21.22
N ASN A 151 -4.45 4.35 -21.29
CA ASN A 151 -4.99 3.13 -21.89
C ASN A 151 -5.31 2.06 -20.86
N LEU A 152 -5.77 2.47 -19.66
CA LEU A 152 -6.09 1.57 -18.59
C LEU A 152 -7.27 0.66 -18.93
N ASN A 153 -7.08 -0.66 -18.79
CA ASN A 153 -8.18 -1.61 -18.90
C ASN A 153 -9.02 -1.58 -17.62
N LEU A 154 -10.15 -0.89 -17.67
CA LEU A 154 -11.03 -0.67 -16.51
C LEU A 154 -11.67 -1.95 -15.95
N ASN A 155 -11.70 -3.03 -16.73
CA ASN A 155 -12.26 -4.32 -16.30
C ASN A 155 -11.22 -5.25 -15.68
N GLN A 156 -9.92 -4.92 -15.80
CA GLN A 156 -8.86 -5.69 -15.17
C GLN A 156 -8.78 -5.33 -13.68
N PRO A 157 -8.81 -6.32 -12.76
CA PRO A 157 -8.59 -6.04 -11.34
C PRO A 157 -7.23 -5.40 -11.08
N ILE A 158 -7.21 -4.37 -10.23
CA ILE A 158 -5.97 -3.69 -9.81
C ILE A 158 -5.61 -4.10 -8.39
N LEU A 159 -4.32 -4.37 -8.17
CA LEU A 159 -3.72 -4.53 -6.85
C LEU A 159 -2.76 -3.37 -6.58
N LEU A 160 -3.17 -2.44 -5.74
CA LEU A 160 -2.31 -1.39 -5.23
C LEU A 160 -1.27 -1.98 -4.28
N PHE A 161 0.01 -1.68 -4.51
CA PHE A 161 1.09 -2.15 -3.66
C PHE A 161 1.76 -1.00 -2.90
N ASP A 162 1.78 -1.10 -1.58
CA ASP A 162 2.50 -0.19 -0.67
C ASP A 162 3.43 -0.99 0.25
N ASP A 163 4.39 -0.35 0.89
CA ASP A 163 5.28 -1.04 1.84
C ASP A 163 4.63 -1.24 3.22
N LEU A 164 3.85 -0.27 3.70
CA LEU A 164 3.23 -0.30 5.01
C LEU A 164 1.82 0.30 5.03
N TYR A 165 0.85 -0.49 5.47
CA TYR A 165 -0.49 0.00 5.77
C TYR A 165 -0.53 0.52 7.22
N THR A 166 -0.61 1.82 7.41
CA THR A 166 -0.77 2.43 8.75
C THR A 166 -2.23 2.77 9.06
N THR A 167 -2.73 3.84 8.50
CA THR A 167 -4.12 4.31 8.62
C THR A 167 -4.99 3.90 7.44
N GLY A 168 -4.39 3.42 6.37
CA GLY A 168 -5.05 3.08 5.12
C GLY A 168 -5.26 4.26 4.17
N ARG A 169 -5.01 5.49 4.63
CA ARG A 169 -5.32 6.70 3.88
C ARG A 169 -4.71 6.74 2.49
N THR A 170 -3.41 6.46 2.36
CA THR A 170 -2.71 6.42 1.08
C THR A 170 -3.43 5.50 0.09
N LEU A 171 -3.74 4.28 0.54
CA LEU A 171 -4.42 3.29 -0.28
C LEU A 171 -5.88 3.67 -0.59
N MET A 172 -6.58 4.32 0.35
CA MET A 172 -7.95 4.77 0.11
C MET A 172 -8.01 5.90 -0.91
N HIS A 173 -7.13 6.90 -0.84
CA HIS A 173 -7.01 7.94 -1.86
C HIS A 173 -6.67 7.35 -3.24
N ALA A 174 -5.76 6.38 -3.31
CA ALA A 174 -5.43 5.71 -4.56
C ALA A 174 -6.63 4.92 -5.13
N LYS A 175 -7.39 4.23 -4.27
CA LYS A 175 -8.64 3.55 -4.67
C LYS A 175 -9.68 4.51 -5.21
N GLU A 176 -9.94 5.60 -4.50
CA GLU A 176 -10.91 6.63 -4.87
C GLU A 176 -10.68 7.12 -6.31
N VAL A 177 -9.47 7.56 -6.61
CA VAL A 177 -9.08 8.05 -7.95
C VAL A 177 -9.24 6.97 -9.03
N LEU A 178 -8.95 5.71 -8.72
CA LEU A 178 -9.14 4.61 -9.67
C LEU A 178 -10.62 4.29 -9.92
N TYR A 179 -11.46 4.34 -8.88
CA TYR A 179 -12.91 4.16 -9.03
C TYR A 179 -13.54 5.32 -9.79
N GLU A 180 -13.13 6.56 -9.55
CA GLU A 180 -13.55 7.75 -10.31
C GLU A 180 -13.16 7.62 -11.80
N ALA A 181 -12.01 7.02 -12.10
CA ALA A 181 -11.60 6.70 -13.47
C ALA A 181 -12.37 5.52 -14.09
N GLY A 182 -13.25 4.85 -13.34
CA GLY A 182 -14.12 3.78 -13.82
C GLY A 182 -13.58 2.36 -13.63
N VAL A 183 -12.48 2.16 -12.92
CA VAL A 183 -11.97 0.81 -12.56
C VAL A 183 -13.00 0.07 -11.72
N LYS A 184 -13.24 -1.21 -12.02
CA LYS A 184 -14.32 -2.00 -11.39
C LYS A 184 -13.90 -2.70 -10.10
N SER A 185 -12.62 -3.04 -9.95
CA SER A 185 -12.13 -3.81 -8.79
C SER A 185 -10.72 -3.37 -8.41
N VAL A 186 -10.57 -2.89 -7.17
CA VAL A 186 -9.29 -2.42 -6.62
C VAL A 186 -9.04 -3.06 -5.26
N HIS A 187 -8.01 -3.88 -5.18
CA HIS A 187 -7.50 -4.47 -3.95
C HIS A 187 -6.19 -3.80 -3.54
N SER A 188 -5.69 -4.12 -2.37
CA SER A 188 -4.40 -3.59 -1.91
C SER A 188 -3.57 -4.61 -1.16
N LEU A 189 -2.25 -4.45 -1.25
CA LEU A 189 -1.23 -5.31 -0.66
C LEU A 189 -0.16 -4.45 0.01
N SER A 190 0.32 -4.87 1.17
CA SER A 190 1.53 -4.30 1.77
C SER A 190 2.43 -5.38 2.39
N ILE A 191 3.69 -5.01 2.63
CA ILE A 191 4.60 -5.86 3.40
C ILE A 191 4.12 -5.95 4.84
N GLY A 192 3.73 -4.83 5.44
CA GLY A 192 3.34 -4.77 6.84
C GLY A 192 2.06 -4.02 7.14
N ARG A 193 1.47 -4.40 8.30
CA ARG A 193 0.27 -3.78 8.85
C ARG A 193 0.36 -3.71 10.37
#